data_01dfde110ec00b35df42a8a00f71183d
#
_entry.id   01dfde110ec00b35df42a8a00f71183d
#
_cell.length_a   1.000
_cell.length_b   1.000
_cell.length_c   1.000
_cell.angle_alpha   90.00
_cell.angle_beta   90.00
_cell.angle_gamma   90.00
#
_symmetry.space_group_name_H-M   'P 1'
#
loop_
_entity.id
_entity.type
_entity.pdbx_description
1 polymer ?
#
loop_
_entity_poly.entity_id
_entity_poly.type
_entity_poly.pdbx_seq_one_letter_code
_entity_poly.pdbx_strand_id
1 'polypeptide(L)'
;MANDRHYSPADRLLLQADMALRTLLPFSGQPSRPSPAIVEQDAELDARQTRHIAGLMRINHTGEVCAQALYQGQALTARLPRVREAMEHAADEEIDHLAWCEQRIRQLGSHPSVLNPLFYGLSFGVGAVAGLVSDRVSLGFVAATEDQVVKHLDEHLQQIPEQDAKSRAILEQMRSDELEHANSALDAGGVRFPAPVKLGMTLLSKVCLLYTSPSPRDLST
;
A
#
# COMPACT_ATOMS: atom_id res chain seq x y z
N MET A 1 -17.36 10.67 -23.66
CA MET A 1 -16.78 9.97 -24.82
C MET A 1 -15.53 9.29 -24.32
N ALA A 2 -15.61 7.97 -24.09
CA ALA A 2 -14.45 7.19 -23.71
C ALA A 2 -13.44 7.24 -24.86
N ASN A 3 -12.22 7.66 -24.57
CA ASN A 3 -11.17 7.79 -25.56
C ASN A 3 -10.59 6.37 -25.75
N ASP A 4 -11.07 5.65 -26.78
CA ASP A 4 -10.57 4.32 -27.19
C ASP A 4 -9.12 4.47 -27.73
N ARG A 5 -8.18 4.78 -26.86
CA ARG A 5 -6.75 4.76 -27.20
C ARG A 5 -6.27 3.31 -27.20
N HIS A 6 -5.99 2.78 -28.36
CA HIS A 6 -5.31 1.50 -28.50
C HIS A 6 -3.82 1.67 -28.14
N TYR A 7 -3.45 1.32 -26.92
CA TYR A 7 -2.05 1.33 -26.49
C TYR A 7 -1.28 0.18 -27.13
N SER A 8 -0.16 0.52 -27.77
CA SER A 8 0.81 -0.47 -28.25
C SER A 8 1.50 -1.19 -27.05
N PRO A 9 2.18 -2.33 -27.28
CA PRO A 9 2.98 -2.96 -26.22
C PRO A 9 4.04 -2.02 -25.63
N ALA A 10 4.61 -1.13 -26.44
CA ALA A 10 5.58 -0.13 -25.99
C ALA A 10 4.94 0.92 -25.07
N ASP A 11 3.73 1.39 -25.43
CA ASP A 11 2.98 2.34 -24.57
C ASP A 11 2.65 1.72 -23.22
N ARG A 12 2.25 0.44 -23.19
CA ARG A 12 1.99 -0.29 -21.95
C ARG A 12 3.24 -0.40 -21.08
N LEU A 13 4.38 -0.68 -21.67
CA LEU A 13 5.66 -0.72 -20.94
C LEU A 13 6.02 0.64 -20.37
N LEU A 14 5.83 1.72 -21.14
CA LEU A 14 6.07 3.08 -20.68
C LEU A 14 5.13 3.48 -19.53
N LEU A 15 3.85 3.11 -19.61
CA LEU A 15 2.89 3.34 -18.53
C LEU A 15 3.29 2.59 -17.25
N GLN A 16 3.73 1.33 -17.36
CA GLN A 16 4.22 0.58 -16.20
C GLN A 16 5.47 1.23 -15.59
N ALA A 17 6.39 1.71 -16.42
CA ALA A 17 7.58 2.43 -15.96
C ALA A 17 7.23 3.76 -15.28
N ASP A 18 6.28 4.52 -15.83
CA ASP A 18 5.78 5.78 -15.23
C ASP A 18 5.16 5.51 -13.85
N MET A 19 4.30 4.49 -13.74
CA MET A 19 3.70 4.09 -12.46
C MET A 19 4.76 3.66 -11.43
N ALA A 20 5.75 2.86 -11.84
CA ALA A 20 6.86 2.48 -10.97
C ALA A 20 7.64 3.69 -10.46
N LEU A 21 7.91 4.67 -11.32
CA LEU A 21 8.58 5.91 -10.95
C LEU A 21 7.73 6.74 -9.98
N ARG A 22 6.42 6.86 -10.22
CA ARG A 22 5.49 7.56 -9.30
C ARG A 22 5.41 6.92 -7.92
N THR A 23 5.55 5.59 -7.85
CA THR A 23 5.55 4.84 -6.59
C THR A 23 6.87 4.99 -5.83
N LEU A 24 8.01 5.03 -6.54
CA LEU A 24 9.33 4.91 -5.93
C LEU A 24 10.05 6.24 -5.72
N LEU A 25 9.75 7.26 -6.53
CA LEU A 25 10.42 8.55 -6.41
C LEU A 25 9.71 9.42 -5.37
N PRO A 26 10.47 10.09 -4.49
CA PRO A 26 9.92 11.00 -3.51
C PRO A 26 9.06 12.10 -4.15
N PHE A 27 7.89 12.37 -3.57
CA PHE A 27 6.96 13.42 -4.00
C PHE A 27 6.44 13.30 -5.44
N SER A 28 6.62 12.16 -6.09
CA SER A 28 6.14 11.95 -7.47
C SER A 28 4.68 11.51 -7.54
N GLY A 29 4.16 10.89 -6.47
CA GLY A 29 2.73 10.58 -6.33
C GLY A 29 1.95 11.88 -6.09
N GLN A 30 1.04 12.22 -7.01
CA GLN A 30 0.10 13.32 -6.80
C GLN A 30 -1.22 12.73 -6.31
N PRO A 31 -1.59 12.96 -5.04
CA PRO A 31 -2.82 12.42 -4.50
C PRO A 31 -4.03 13.07 -5.18
N SER A 32 -5.05 12.28 -5.44
CA SER A 32 -6.33 12.73 -5.97
C SER A 32 -7.22 13.32 -4.87
N ARG A 33 -7.07 12.82 -3.65
CA ARG A 33 -7.80 13.25 -2.45
C ARG A 33 -6.88 14.02 -1.51
N PRO A 34 -7.38 15.06 -0.80
CA PRO A 34 -6.61 15.72 0.22
C PRO A 34 -6.30 14.77 1.38
N SER A 35 -5.14 14.94 2.02
CA SER A 35 -4.80 14.13 3.21
C SER A 35 -5.81 14.38 4.34
N PRO A 36 -6.31 13.33 5.00
CA PRO A 36 -7.19 13.46 6.17
C PRO A 36 -6.54 14.26 7.32
N ALA A 37 -5.21 14.29 7.37
CA ALA A 37 -4.45 15.03 8.38
C ALA A 37 -4.53 16.55 8.24
N ILE A 38 -5.03 17.09 7.11
CA ILE A 38 -5.03 18.55 6.85
C ILE A 38 -5.88 19.33 7.87
N VAL A 39 -6.98 18.73 8.31
CA VAL A 39 -7.91 19.37 9.27
C VAL A 39 -7.50 19.15 10.72
N GLU A 40 -6.50 18.31 10.98
CA GLU A 40 -6.07 17.94 12.32
C GLU A 40 -4.95 18.84 12.85
N GLN A 41 -4.95 19.04 14.16
CA GLN A 41 -3.94 19.85 14.84
C GLN A 41 -2.64 19.06 15.04
N ASP A 42 -1.52 19.78 15.09
CA ASP A 42 -0.23 19.20 15.48
C ASP A 42 -0.22 18.85 16.97
N ALA A 43 0.23 17.65 17.29
CA ALA A 43 0.41 17.23 18.67
C ALA A 43 1.82 17.55 19.17
N GLU A 44 1.94 17.87 20.45
CA GLU A 44 3.23 17.87 21.14
C GLU A 44 3.65 16.43 21.42
N LEU A 45 4.66 15.96 20.68
CA LEU A 45 5.22 14.62 20.79
C LEU A 45 6.65 14.72 21.33
N ASP A 46 7.00 13.87 22.27
CA ASP A 46 8.39 13.72 22.67
C ASP A 46 9.23 13.03 21.59
N ALA A 47 10.55 13.09 21.70
CA ALA A 47 11.45 12.55 20.71
C ALA A 47 11.33 11.03 20.52
N ARG A 48 10.92 10.28 21.56
CA ARG A 48 10.68 8.83 21.47
C ARG A 48 9.39 8.53 20.73
N GLN A 49 8.32 9.23 21.08
CA GLN A 49 7.03 9.13 20.38
C GLN A 49 7.18 9.46 18.89
N THR A 50 7.83 10.58 18.57
CA THR A 50 8.08 11.01 17.19
C THR A 50 8.80 9.94 16.39
N ARG A 51 9.89 9.36 16.92
CA ARG A 51 10.62 8.28 16.23
C ARG A 51 9.78 7.01 16.07
N HIS A 52 9.03 6.64 17.09
CA HIS A 52 8.15 5.46 17.03
C HIS A 52 7.09 5.61 15.96
N ILE A 53 6.35 6.72 15.96
CA ILE A 53 5.30 7.02 14.98
C ILE A 53 5.89 7.10 13.57
N ALA A 54 7.03 7.77 13.39
CA ALA A 54 7.72 7.80 12.10
C ALA A 54 8.08 6.41 11.59
N GLY A 55 8.46 5.49 12.49
CA GLY A 55 8.69 4.08 12.18
C GLY A 55 7.44 3.37 11.71
N LEU A 56 6.31 3.53 12.42
CA LEU A 56 5.02 2.95 12.04
C LEU A 56 4.54 3.48 10.68
N MET A 57 4.62 4.80 10.45
CA MET A 57 4.26 5.41 9.17
C MET A 57 5.15 4.93 8.02
N ARG A 58 6.45 4.68 8.28
CA ARG A 58 7.37 4.10 7.28
C ARG A 58 6.99 2.68 6.91
N ILE A 59 6.56 1.87 7.87
CA ILE A 59 6.07 0.51 7.63
C ILE A 59 4.82 0.56 6.73
N ASN A 60 3.85 1.42 7.06
CA ASN A 60 2.65 1.59 6.25
C ASN A 60 3.01 2.04 4.83
N HIS A 61 3.83 3.09 4.68
CA HIS A 61 4.31 3.54 3.36
C HIS A 61 4.96 2.41 2.54
N THR A 62 5.75 1.55 3.17
CA THR A 62 6.35 0.39 2.46
C THR A 62 5.28 -0.65 2.09
N GLY A 63 4.25 -0.82 2.93
CA GLY A 63 3.08 -1.62 2.62
C GLY A 63 2.39 -1.13 1.34
N GLU A 64 2.14 0.19 1.23
CA GLU A 64 1.53 0.79 0.04
C GLU A 64 2.40 0.65 -1.22
N VAL A 65 3.74 0.77 -1.08
CA VAL A 65 4.67 0.46 -2.19
C VAL A 65 4.48 -0.98 -2.66
N CYS A 66 4.31 -1.93 -1.73
CA CYS A 66 4.07 -3.33 -2.07
C CYS A 66 2.69 -3.56 -2.69
N ALA A 67 1.64 -2.93 -2.17
CA ALA A 67 0.27 -3.02 -2.69
C ALA A 67 0.20 -2.48 -4.13
N GLN A 68 0.75 -1.29 -4.34
CA GLN A 68 0.87 -0.66 -5.65
C GLN A 68 1.55 -1.60 -6.67
N ALA A 69 2.67 -2.20 -6.28
CA ALA A 69 3.40 -3.12 -7.13
C ALA A 69 2.62 -4.42 -7.41
N LEU A 70 1.92 -4.96 -6.41
CA LEU A 70 1.03 -6.11 -6.55
C LEU A 70 -0.07 -5.84 -7.57
N TYR A 71 -0.80 -4.73 -7.43
CA TYR A 71 -1.86 -4.33 -8.33
C TYR A 71 -1.38 -4.16 -9.78
N GLN A 72 -0.22 -3.51 -9.97
CA GLN A 72 0.37 -3.35 -11.30
C GLN A 72 0.75 -4.69 -11.93
N GLY A 73 1.37 -5.60 -11.16
CA GLY A 73 1.70 -6.95 -11.62
C GLY A 73 0.44 -7.74 -12.01
N GLN A 74 -0.62 -7.66 -11.21
CA GLN A 74 -1.91 -8.29 -11.46
C GLN A 74 -2.60 -7.70 -12.70
N ALA A 75 -2.63 -6.37 -12.85
CA ALA A 75 -3.19 -5.69 -14.02
C ALA A 75 -2.48 -6.10 -15.31
N LEU A 76 -1.15 -6.22 -15.29
CA LEU A 76 -0.36 -6.64 -16.43
C LEU A 76 -0.77 -8.02 -16.95
N THR A 77 -1.14 -8.95 -16.07
CA THR A 77 -1.41 -10.36 -16.38
C THR A 77 -2.89 -10.71 -16.36
N ALA A 78 -3.78 -9.80 -15.97
CA ALA A 78 -5.23 -9.97 -15.96
C ALA A 78 -5.77 -10.30 -17.37
N ARG A 79 -6.65 -11.31 -17.44
CA ARG A 79 -7.25 -11.80 -18.70
C ARG A 79 -8.54 -11.07 -19.03
N LEU A 80 -9.36 -10.76 -18.01
CA LEU A 80 -10.61 -10.06 -18.18
C LEU A 80 -10.38 -8.53 -18.10
N PRO A 81 -10.82 -7.74 -19.08
CA PRO A 81 -10.65 -6.29 -19.06
C PRO A 81 -11.13 -5.63 -17.77
N ARG A 82 -12.32 -6.03 -17.29
CA ARG A 82 -12.89 -5.50 -16.03
C ARG A 82 -12.01 -5.74 -14.81
N VAL A 83 -11.26 -6.86 -14.76
CA VAL A 83 -10.35 -7.16 -13.66
C VAL A 83 -9.11 -6.29 -13.76
N ARG A 84 -8.61 -6.09 -14.97
CA ARG A 84 -7.50 -5.18 -15.22
C ARG A 84 -7.85 -3.76 -14.80
N GLU A 85 -8.99 -3.24 -15.26
CA GLU A 85 -9.48 -1.90 -14.92
C GLU A 85 -9.66 -1.74 -13.41
N ALA A 86 -10.18 -2.76 -12.72
CA ALA A 86 -10.31 -2.75 -11.27
C ALA A 86 -8.94 -2.67 -10.56
N MET A 87 -7.93 -3.39 -11.05
CA MET A 87 -6.58 -3.35 -10.48
C MET A 87 -5.87 -2.01 -10.77
N GLU A 88 -6.07 -1.46 -11.97
CA GLU A 88 -5.54 -0.14 -12.33
C GLU A 88 -6.17 0.95 -11.46
N HIS A 89 -7.48 0.89 -11.21
CA HIS A 89 -8.18 1.84 -10.34
C HIS A 89 -7.70 1.74 -8.90
N ALA A 90 -7.60 0.53 -8.33
CA ALA A 90 -7.07 0.33 -7.00
C ALA A 90 -5.63 0.87 -6.88
N ALA A 91 -4.77 0.61 -7.89
CA ALA A 91 -3.43 1.17 -7.93
C ALA A 91 -3.41 2.70 -7.93
N ASP A 92 -4.37 3.37 -8.56
CA ASP A 92 -4.48 4.83 -8.54
C ASP A 92 -4.89 5.36 -7.14
N GLU A 93 -5.73 4.62 -6.41
CA GLU A 93 -6.12 4.99 -5.04
C GLU A 93 -4.98 4.84 -4.03
N GLU A 94 -4.13 3.82 -4.19
CA GLU A 94 -2.93 3.63 -3.37
C GLU A 94 -1.93 4.78 -3.46
N ILE A 95 -1.96 5.59 -4.54
CA ILE A 95 -1.13 6.80 -4.65
C ILE A 95 -1.50 7.82 -3.57
N ASP A 96 -2.77 7.91 -3.20
CA ASP A 96 -3.23 8.78 -2.12
C ASP A 96 -2.59 8.35 -0.79
N HIS A 97 -2.66 7.05 -0.46
CA HIS A 97 -2.10 6.47 0.75
C HIS A 97 -0.58 6.65 0.82
N LEU A 98 0.12 6.40 -0.29
CA LEU A 98 1.57 6.65 -0.40
C LEU A 98 1.92 8.11 -0.09
N ALA A 99 1.21 9.05 -0.72
CA ALA A 99 1.48 10.48 -0.56
C ALA A 99 1.19 10.94 0.87
N TRP A 100 0.09 10.48 1.49
CA TRP A 100 -0.25 10.83 2.87
C TRP A 100 0.77 10.29 3.87
N CYS A 101 1.18 9.03 3.71
CA CYS A 101 2.21 8.42 4.53
C CYS A 101 3.57 9.12 4.37
N GLU A 102 4.01 9.41 3.13
CA GLU A 102 5.26 10.11 2.88
C GLU A 102 5.26 11.51 3.51
N GLN A 103 4.19 12.28 3.30
CA GLN A 103 4.04 13.61 3.90
C GLN A 103 4.17 13.54 5.42
N ARG A 104 3.48 12.57 6.07
CA ARG A 104 3.53 12.42 7.53
C ARG A 104 4.91 12.01 8.04
N ILE A 105 5.58 11.08 7.38
CA ILE A 105 6.96 10.69 7.69
C ILE A 105 7.89 11.90 7.67
N ARG A 106 7.77 12.78 6.67
CA ARG A 106 8.56 14.01 6.53
C ARG A 106 8.28 15.02 7.64
N GLN A 107 7.00 15.21 8.00
CA GLN A 107 6.60 16.06 9.12
C GLN A 107 7.21 15.58 10.44
N LEU A 108 7.38 14.28 10.62
CA LEU A 108 8.02 13.67 11.77
C LEU A 108 9.57 13.66 11.67
N GLY A 109 10.16 14.36 10.68
CA GLY A 109 11.61 14.48 10.50
C GLY A 109 12.30 13.20 10.02
N SER A 110 11.57 12.30 9.35
CA SER A 110 12.07 11.01 8.87
C SER A 110 11.99 10.88 7.35
N HIS A 111 12.21 9.68 6.82
CA HIS A 111 12.21 9.38 5.40
C HIS A 111 11.62 7.98 5.11
N PRO A 112 11.07 7.72 3.90
CA PRO A 112 10.66 6.40 3.46
C PRO A 112 11.82 5.38 3.47
N SER A 113 11.48 4.09 3.40
CA SER A 113 12.49 3.01 3.38
C SER A 113 13.34 3.06 2.11
N VAL A 114 14.65 2.91 2.27
CA VAL A 114 15.59 2.80 1.14
C VAL A 114 15.47 1.46 0.41
N LEU A 115 14.79 0.47 1.01
CA LEU A 115 14.55 -0.85 0.44
C LEU A 115 13.28 -0.91 -0.43
N ASN A 116 12.52 0.18 -0.52
CA ASN A 116 11.29 0.22 -1.32
C ASN A 116 11.45 -0.29 -2.77
N PRO A 117 12.54 0.04 -3.51
CA PRO A 117 12.72 -0.51 -4.86
C PRO A 117 12.83 -2.05 -4.90
N LEU A 118 13.46 -2.66 -3.90
CA LEU A 118 13.56 -4.11 -3.78
C LEU A 118 12.18 -4.72 -3.50
N PHE A 119 11.46 -4.17 -2.52
CA PHE A 119 10.12 -4.66 -2.16
C PHE A 119 9.12 -4.46 -3.30
N TYR A 120 9.21 -3.35 -4.01
CA TYR A 120 8.41 -3.11 -5.22
C TYR A 120 8.62 -4.22 -6.26
N GLY A 121 9.88 -4.51 -6.62
CA GLY A 121 10.19 -5.54 -7.63
C GLY A 121 9.71 -6.93 -7.23
N LEU A 122 9.88 -7.32 -5.97
CA LEU A 122 9.42 -8.60 -5.44
C LEU A 122 7.88 -8.69 -5.46
N SER A 123 7.20 -7.66 -4.97
CA SER A 123 5.73 -7.59 -4.92
C SER A 123 5.12 -7.59 -6.32
N PHE A 124 5.69 -6.84 -7.26
CA PHE A 124 5.27 -6.86 -8.67
C PHE A 124 5.34 -8.28 -9.25
N GLY A 125 6.44 -8.99 -9.00
CA GLY A 125 6.59 -10.38 -9.45
C GLY A 125 5.52 -11.30 -8.86
N VAL A 126 5.21 -11.17 -7.57
CA VAL A 126 4.15 -11.94 -6.89
C VAL A 126 2.78 -11.62 -7.49
N GLY A 127 2.47 -10.34 -7.71
CA GLY A 127 1.23 -9.89 -8.34
C GLY A 127 1.07 -10.45 -9.75
N ALA A 128 2.12 -10.38 -10.57
CA ALA A 128 2.11 -10.94 -11.92
C ALA A 128 1.86 -12.45 -11.93
N VAL A 129 2.46 -13.20 -11.00
CA VAL A 129 2.21 -14.65 -10.86
C VAL A 129 0.77 -14.93 -10.43
N ALA A 130 0.23 -14.17 -9.49
CA ALA A 130 -1.17 -14.33 -9.05
C ALA A 130 -2.16 -14.13 -10.21
N GLY A 131 -1.97 -13.09 -11.04
CA GLY A 131 -2.77 -12.83 -12.23
C GLY A 131 -2.63 -13.91 -13.32
N LEU A 132 -1.43 -14.47 -13.51
CA LEU A 132 -1.19 -15.58 -14.44
C LEU A 132 -1.95 -16.84 -14.06
N VAL A 133 -2.18 -17.12 -12.77
CA VAL A 133 -2.95 -18.28 -12.34
C VAL A 133 -4.40 -18.16 -12.80
N SER A 134 -5.10 -17.13 -12.38
CA SER A 134 -6.44 -16.77 -12.88
C SER A 134 -6.90 -15.45 -12.27
N ASP A 135 -7.83 -14.76 -12.95
CA ASP A 135 -8.43 -13.53 -12.43
C ASP A 135 -9.14 -13.73 -11.07
N ARG A 136 -9.77 -14.89 -10.84
CA ARG A 136 -10.40 -15.23 -9.55
C ARG A 136 -9.40 -15.39 -8.42
N VAL A 137 -8.24 -16.00 -8.71
CA VAL A 137 -7.14 -16.13 -7.73
C VAL A 137 -6.51 -14.77 -7.49
N SER A 138 -6.31 -13.98 -8.52
CA SER A 138 -5.81 -12.60 -8.44
C SER A 138 -6.67 -11.74 -7.52
N LEU A 139 -7.99 -11.69 -7.73
CA LEU A 139 -8.94 -10.98 -6.87
C LEU A 139 -8.96 -11.53 -5.44
N GLY A 140 -8.88 -12.85 -5.27
CA GLY A 140 -8.79 -13.46 -3.94
C GLY A 140 -7.49 -13.13 -3.21
N PHE A 141 -6.40 -12.94 -3.96
CA PHE A 141 -5.12 -12.50 -3.41
C PHE A 141 -5.22 -11.05 -2.90
N VAL A 142 -5.85 -10.14 -3.67
CA VAL A 142 -6.17 -8.78 -3.22
C VAL A 142 -6.95 -8.84 -1.91
N ALA A 143 -8.11 -9.47 -1.88
CA ALA A 143 -8.93 -9.54 -0.69
C ALA A 143 -8.17 -10.08 0.54
N ALA A 144 -7.28 -11.06 0.35
CA ALA A 144 -6.48 -11.61 1.45
C ALA A 144 -5.34 -10.68 1.88
N THR A 145 -4.79 -9.88 0.99
CA THR A 145 -3.77 -8.87 1.30
C THR A 145 -4.39 -7.74 2.08
N GLU A 146 -5.51 -7.17 1.60
CA GLU A 146 -6.19 -6.06 2.28
C GLU A 146 -6.74 -6.46 3.65
N ASP A 147 -7.29 -7.66 3.80
CA ASP A 147 -7.62 -8.22 5.13
C ASP A 147 -6.43 -8.19 6.12
N GLN A 148 -5.20 -8.34 5.63
CA GLN A 148 -3.99 -8.28 6.47
C GLN A 148 -3.56 -6.83 6.73
N VAL A 149 -3.68 -5.95 5.73
CA VAL A 149 -3.40 -4.52 5.88
C VAL A 149 -4.34 -3.91 6.93
N VAL A 150 -5.65 -4.17 6.86
CA VAL A 150 -6.63 -3.72 7.86
C VAL A 150 -6.22 -4.12 9.29
N LYS A 151 -5.83 -5.38 9.50
CA LYS A 151 -5.38 -5.85 10.83
C LYS A 151 -4.12 -5.12 11.30
N HIS A 152 -3.21 -4.88 10.37
CA HIS A 152 -1.97 -4.19 10.64
C HIS A 152 -2.19 -2.72 10.99
N LEU A 153 -3.10 -2.06 10.29
CA LEU A 153 -3.52 -0.70 10.60
C LEU A 153 -4.20 -0.61 11.97
N ASP A 154 -5.05 -1.59 12.32
CA ASP A 154 -5.64 -1.70 13.67
C ASP A 154 -4.57 -1.84 14.77
N GLU A 155 -3.54 -2.66 14.54
CA GLU A 155 -2.42 -2.82 15.47
C GLU A 155 -1.60 -1.53 15.61
N HIS A 156 -1.39 -0.80 14.53
CA HIS A 156 -0.68 0.49 14.54
C HIS A 156 -1.49 1.59 15.23
N LEU A 157 -2.80 1.66 14.99
CA LEU A 157 -3.70 2.61 15.66
C LEU A 157 -3.70 2.46 17.18
N GLN A 158 -3.49 1.24 17.70
CA GLN A 158 -3.35 0.98 19.15
C GLN A 158 -2.01 1.48 19.71
N GLN A 159 -0.99 1.66 18.87
CA GLN A 159 0.35 2.10 19.26
C GLN A 159 0.56 3.60 19.10
N ILE A 160 -0.26 4.28 18.30
CA ILE A 160 -0.19 5.73 18.09
C ILE A 160 -0.95 6.42 19.22
N PRO A 161 -0.31 7.39 19.94
CA PRO A 161 -0.96 8.16 21.00
C PRO A 161 -2.22 8.87 20.50
N GLU A 162 -3.24 8.97 21.36
CA GLU A 162 -4.52 9.62 21.01
C GLU A 162 -4.34 11.09 20.58
N GLN A 163 -3.35 11.79 21.15
CA GLN A 163 -3.06 13.16 20.80
C GLN A 163 -2.50 13.35 19.38
N ASP A 164 -1.92 12.31 18.76
CA ASP A 164 -1.47 12.39 17.35
C ASP A 164 -2.63 12.17 16.38
N ALA A 165 -3.55 13.12 16.36
CA ALA A 165 -4.72 13.09 15.50
C ALA A 165 -4.35 12.99 14.01
N LYS A 166 -3.25 13.60 13.58
CA LYS A 166 -2.79 13.56 12.18
C LYS A 166 -2.46 12.16 11.70
N SER A 167 -1.61 11.43 12.43
CA SER A 167 -1.26 10.06 12.05
C SER A 167 -2.47 9.13 12.16
N ARG A 168 -3.29 9.31 13.19
CA ARG A 168 -4.51 8.52 13.37
C ARG A 168 -5.48 8.71 12.22
N ALA A 169 -5.79 9.96 11.82
CA ALA A 169 -6.71 10.25 10.72
C ALA A 169 -6.27 9.60 9.39
N ILE A 170 -4.97 9.60 9.10
CA ILE A 170 -4.43 8.92 7.92
C ILE A 170 -4.71 7.42 8.00
N LEU A 171 -4.33 6.75 9.11
CA LEU A 171 -4.49 5.30 9.22
C LEU A 171 -5.95 4.86 9.30
N GLU A 172 -6.83 5.66 9.90
CA GLU A 172 -8.28 5.40 9.96
C GLU A 172 -8.91 5.47 8.56
N GLN A 173 -8.51 6.45 7.73
CA GLN A 173 -8.98 6.55 6.35
C GLN A 173 -8.46 5.38 5.51
N MET A 174 -7.16 5.09 5.56
CA MET A 174 -6.56 3.94 4.88
C MET A 174 -7.30 2.65 5.25
N ARG A 175 -7.50 2.42 6.55
CA ARG A 175 -8.23 1.24 7.05
C ARG A 175 -9.64 1.10 6.45
N SER A 176 -10.35 2.22 6.29
CA SER A 176 -11.68 2.22 5.67
C SER A 176 -11.62 1.85 4.19
N ASP A 177 -10.66 2.42 3.48
CA ASP A 177 -10.45 2.21 2.05
C ASP A 177 -10.04 0.74 1.79
N GLU A 178 -9.10 0.19 2.58
CA GLU A 178 -8.64 -1.21 2.44
C GLU A 178 -9.76 -2.23 2.73
N LEU A 179 -10.64 -1.92 3.67
CA LEU A 179 -11.80 -2.77 3.92
C LEU A 179 -12.76 -2.78 2.72
N GLU A 180 -12.91 -1.66 2.03
CA GLU A 180 -13.70 -1.54 0.80
C GLU A 180 -13.05 -2.30 -0.35
N HIS A 181 -11.72 -2.18 -0.53
CA HIS A 181 -10.95 -2.93 -1.53
C HIS A 181 -11.10 -4.45 -1.33
N ALA A 182 -10.95 -4.94 -0.10
CA ALA A 182 -11.13 -6.35 0.22
C ALA A 182 -12.52 -6.88 -0.15
N ASN A 183 -13.57 -6.14 0.19
CA ASN A 183 -14.95 -6.50 -0.12
C ASN A 183 -15.22 -6.45 -1.62
N SER A 184 -14.81 -5.38 -2.30
CA SER A 184 -14.97 -5.21 -3.74
C SER A 184 -14.30 -6.31 -4.55
N ALA A 185 -13.11 -6.75 -4.13
CA ALA A 185 -12.41 -7.86 -4.76
C ALA A 185 -13.17 -9.19 -4.63
N LEU A 186 -13.78 -9.45 -3.47
CA LEU A 186 -14.62 -10.65 -3.27
C LEU A 186 -15.92 -10.58 -4.08
N ASP A 187 -16.57 -9.43 -4.12
CA ASP A 187 -17.82 -9.21 -4.86
C ASP A 187 -17.58 -9.32 -6.38
N ALA A 188 -16.39 -8.93 -6.85
CA ALA A 188 -15.95 -9.13 -8.22
C ALA A 188 -15.66 -10.61 -8.57
N GLY A 189 -15.78 -11.53 -7.63
CA GLY A 189 -15.65 -12.98 -7.82
C GLY A 189 -14.33 -13.58 -7.35
N GLY A 190 -13.59 -12.87 -6.51
CA GLY A 190 -12.38 -13.37 -5.85
C GLY A 190 -12.63 -14.62 -5.01
N VAL A 191 -11.68 -15.56 -5.02
CA VAL A 191 -11.76 -16.76 -4.18
C VAL A 191 -11.33 -16.45 -2.76
N ARG A 192 -12.05 -16.97 -1.76
CA ARG A 192 -11.61 -16.89 -0.37
C ARG A 192 -10.50 -17.90 -0.13
N PHE A 193 -9.32 -17.44 0.24
CA PHE A 193 -8.20 -18.33 0.55
C PHE A 193 -8.38 -19.03 1.90
N PRO A 194 -8.02 -20.33 1.98
CA PRO A 194 -8.02 -21.07 3.23
C PRO A 194 -6.95 -20.55 4.20
N ALA A 195 -7.16 -20.79 5.50
CA ALA A 195 -6.28 -20.30 6.55
C ALA A 195 -4.78 -20.62 6.37
N PRO A 196 -4.35 -21.80 5.89
CA PRO A 196 -2.93 -22.06 5.65
C PRO A 196 -2.28 -21.13 4.61
N VAL A 197 -3.02 -20.77 3.55
CA VAL A 197 -2.54 -19.83 2.52
C VAL A 197 -2.41 -18.43 3.12
N LYS A 198 -3.43 -17.96 3.83
CA LYS A 198 -3.38 -16.66 4.54
C LYS A 198 -2.23 -16.61 5.55
N LEU A 199 -1.96 -17.70 6.27
CA LEU A 199 -0.82 -17.79 7.18
C LEU A 199 0.52 -17.65 6.44
N GLY A 200 0.67 -18.33 5.30
CA GLY A 200 1.87 -18.21 4.45
C GLY A 200 2.09 -16.77 3.96
N MET A 201 1.02 -16.09 3.53
CA MET A 201 1.07 -14.67 3.14
C MET A 201 1.48 -13.78 4.34
N THR A 202 0.92 -14.03 5.53
CA THR A 202 1.29 -13.28 6.76
C THR A 202 2.76 -13.47 7.14
N LEU A 203 3.30 -14.67 7.00
CA LEU A 203 4.71 -14.93 7.29
C LEU A 203 5.63 -14.22 6.29
N LEU A 204 5.25 -14.18 5.02
CA LEU A 204 6.00 -13.48 3.98
C LEU A 204 5.98 -11.96 4.22
N SER A 205 4.83 -11.38 4.53
CA SER A 205 4.72 -9.94 4.83
C SER A 205 5.52 -9.54 6.07
N LYS A 206 5.56 -10.37 7.10
CA LYS A 206 6.38 -10.12 8.30
C LYS A 206 7.88 -10.00 8.00
N VAL A 207 8.40 -10.72 7.02
CA VAL A 207 9.80 -10.56 6.59
C VAL A 207 10.03 -9.16 6.04
N CYS A 208 9.14 -8.65 5.19
CA CYS A 208 9.19 -7.29 4.67
C CYS A 208 9.15 -6.25 5.82
N LEU A 209 8.23 -6.43 6.77
CA LEU A 209 8.03 -5.53 7.90
C LEU A 209 9.23 -5.52 8.87
N LEU A 210 9.91 -6.65 9.09
CA LEU A 210 11.10 -6.71 9.96
C LEU A 210 12.24 -5.84 9.43
N TYR A 211 12.41 -5.75 8.10
CA TYR A 211 13.46 -4.92 7.50
C TYR A 211 13.10 -3.43 7.41
N THR A 212 11.83 -3.08 7.59
CA THR A 212 11.35 -1.68 7.56
C THR A 212 11.07 -1.12 8.95
N SER A 213 10.96 -2.00 9.96
CA SER A 213 10.75 -1.61 11.37
C SER A 213 11.87 -0.71 11.88
N PRO A 214 11.57 0.23 12.80
CA PRO A 214 12.59 1.00 13.47
C PRO A 214 13.57 0.04 14.16
N SER A 215 14.88 0.24 13.89
CA SER A 215 15.92 -0.53 14.56
C SER A 215 15.84 -0.29 16.07
N PRO A 216 16.15 -1.29 16.92
CA PRO A 216 16.34 -1.05 18.36
C PRO A 216 17.32 0.09 18.66
N ARG A 217 18.26 0.40 17.74
CA ARG A 217 19.15 1.56 17.82
C ARG A 217 18.41 2.89 17.65
N ASP A 218 17.33 2.93 16.91
CA ASP A 218 16.51 4.14 16.73
C ASP A 218 15.65 4.44 17.99
N LEU A 219 15.52 3.47 18.88
CA LEU A 219 14.77 3.56 20.13
C LEU A 219 15.68 3.80 21.37
N SER A 220 17.01 3.71 21.21
CA SER A 220 17.98 3.67 22.33
C SER A 220 18.76 4.96 22.57
N THR A 221 18.45 6.06 21.88
CA THR A 221 19.11 7.37 22.10
C THR A 221 18.15 8.43 22.57
#